data_eee54c16730c3bee093db35af7f8972b
#
_entry.id   eee54c16730c3bee093db35af7f8972b
#
_cell.length_a   1.000
_cell.length_b   1.000
_cell.length_c   1.000
_cell.angle_alpha   90.00
_cell.angle_beta   90.00
_cell.angle_gamma   90.00
#
_symmetry.space_group_name_H-M   'P 1'
#
loop_
_entity.id
_entity.type
_entity.pdbx_description
1 polymer ?
#
loop_
_entity_poly.entity_id
_entity_poly.type
_entity_poly.pdbx_seq_one_letter_code
_entity_poly.pdbx_strand_id
1 'polypeptide(L)'
;MAAAAAAATALTTLAACSDGDSAAPVAETASIAGAKVVKDPALHDALPAAIKKASTVRVATDVPYPPFEMFVKEGGTELTGLDYDLGQALGAKLGVRFVFTPQKFDGIVPALQAGKFDAAISAITDNKERQQVVDFIDYSQSGSGVLVADGNPEKIATLDDLCGQKVAVQAATNQLKLLKSRQSACTDKGKGKIDVQTFPKDSDAQLALRSGKVVAQVLTKPAAGWTAKTADAGKAFDLVEDPAAPGGYNASPNGIAVSKRLPELGTAIQKALQALIDDGTVKKIYDKYGVASIAVKEATRNAAVD
;
A
#
# COMPACT_ATOMS: atom_id res chain seq x y z
N MET A 1 70.71 -37.44 -31.09
CA MET A 1 70.12 -36.21 -30.59
C MET A 1 68.66 -36.54 -30.19
N ALA A 2 68.44 -36.76 -28.88
CA ALA A 2 67.15 -37.16 -28.34
C ALA A 2 66.48 -35.92 -27.74
N ALA A 3 65.28 -35.58 -28.17
CA ALA A 3 64.45 -34.54 -27.62
C ALA A 3 63.42 -35.16 -26.65
N ALA A 4 63.52 -34.83 -25.38
CA ALA A 4 62.58 -35.25 -24.37
C ALA A 4 61.39 -34.30 -24.38
N ALA A 5 60.19 -34.84 -24.55
CA ALA A 5 58.92 -34.11 -24.38
C ALA A 5 58.41 -34.28 -22.96
N ALA A 6 58.30 -33.18 -22.20
CA ALA A 6 57.71 -33.15 -20.89
C ALA A 6 56.20 -32.94 -21.03
N ALA A 7 55.39 -33.91 -20.57
CA ALA A 7 53.94 -33.79 -20.48
C ALA A 7 53.56 -33.09 -19.16
N ALA A 8 52.96 -31.90 -19.25
CA ALA A 8 52.38 -31.19 -18.12
C ALA A 8 50.90 -31.65 -17.91
N THR A 9 50.65 -32.37 -16.85
CA THR A 9 49.28 -32.74 -16.40
C THR A 9 48.64 -31.53 -15.66
N ALA A 10 47.67 -30.91 -16.32
CA ALA A 10 46.84 -29.90 -15.69
C ALA A 10 45.77 -30.57 -14.84
N LEU A 11 45.84 -30.41 -13.50
CA LEU A 11 44.74 -30.75 -12.58
C LEU A 11 43.68 -29.65 -12.72
N THR A 12 42.55 -29.99 -13.34
CA THR A 12 41.35 -29.17 -13.28
C THR A 12 40.65 -29.43 -11.95
N THR A 13 40.74 -28.47 -11.02
CA THR A 13 39.90 -28.45 -9.85
C THR A 13 38.48 -28.03 -10.26
N LEU A 14 37.51 -28.98 -10.21
CA LEU A 14 36.09 -28.65 -10.26
C LEU A 14 35.77 -27.84 -8.98
N ALA A 15 35.57 -26.55 -9.16
CA ALA A 15 34.89 -25.73 -8.16
C ALA A 15 33.41 -26.14 -8.19
N ALA A 16 32.96 -26.86 -7.17
CA ALA A 16 31.55 -27.08 -6.91
C ALA A 16 30.91 -25.72 -6.61
N CYS A 17 30.12 -25.18 -7.56
CA CYS A 17 29.18 -24.09 -7.27
C CYS A 17 28.15 -24.66 -6.30
N SER A 18 28.29 -24.36 -5.04
CA SER A 18 27.23 -24.47 -4.06
C SER A 18 26.28 -23.32 -4.33
N ASP A 19 25.15 -23.56 -4.99
CA ASP A 19 23.98 -22.67 -5.05
C ASP A 19 23.38 -22.56 -3.65
N GLY A 20 24.05 -21.83 -2.77
CA GLY A 20 23.48 -21.28 -1.56
C GLY A 20 23.01 -19.88 -1.90
N ASP A 21 21.72 -19.69 -2.10
CA ASP A 21 21.07 -18.39 -2.20
C ASP A 21 21.19 -17.67 -0.85
N SER A 22 22.43 -17.25 -0.53
CA SER A 22 22.74 -16.41 0.62
C SER A 22 22.32 -15.00 0.27
N ALA A 23 21.09 -14.65 0.64
CA ALA A 23 20.62 -13.30 0.55
C ALA A 23 21.65 -12.32 1.13
N ALA A 24 22.04 -11.29 0.37
CA ALA A 24 22.99 -10.29 0.82
C ALA A 24 22.60 -9.74 2.21
N PRO A 25 23.57 -9.52 3.11
CA PRO A 25 23.28 -9.02 4.45
C PRO A 25 22.56 -7.68 4.37
N VAL A 26 21.55 -7.48 5.23
CA VAL A 26 20.84 -6.21 5.34
C VAL A 26 21.79 -5.18 5.94
N ALA A 27 21.90 -4.02 5.32
CA ALA A 27 22.78 -2.96 5.81
C ALA A 27 22.32 -2.48 7.19
N GLU A 28 23.28 -2.22 8.10
CA GLU A 28 23.02 -1.67 9.44
C GLU A 28 22.41 -0.26 9.41
N THR A 29 22.50 0.44 8.28
CA THR A 29 21.96 1.79 8.08
C THR A 29 21.45 1.94 6.65
N ALA A 30 20.27 2.55 6.50
CA ALA A 30 19.69 2.90 5.21
C ALA A 30 19.31 4.39 5.17
N SER A 31 19.21 4.95 3.95
CA SER A 31 18.67 6.31 3.73
C SER A 31 17.32 6.20 3.04
N ILE A 32 16.24 6.58 3.71
CA ILE A 32 14.88 6.51 3.20
C ILE A 32 14.26 7.91 3.27
N ALA A 33 13.79 8.42 2.14
CA ALA A 33 13.22 9.78 2.05
C ALA A 33 14.09 10.87 2.72
N GLY A 34 15.43 10.73 2.66
CA GLY A 34 16.39 11.63 3.32
C GLY A 34 16.49 11.47 4.84
N ALA A 35 15.85 10.44 5.41
CA ALA A 35 16.07 10.03 6.81
C ALA A 35 17.13 8.92 6.89
N LYS A 36 18.01 8.99 7.90
CA LYS A 36 18.92 7.91 8.24
C LYS A 36 18.23 6.93 9.17
N VAL A 37 17.95 5.74 8.70
CA VAL A 37 17.34 4.65 9.50
C VAL A 37 18.44 3.69 9.93
N VAL A 38 18.55 3.45 11.23
CA VAL A 38 19.53 2.53 11.82
C VAL A 38 18.78 1.32 12.38
N LYS A 39 19.30 0.13 12.11
CA LYS A 39 18.80 -1.13 12.64
C LYS A 39 18.75 -1.09 14.17
N ASP A 40 17.66 -1.59 14.72
CA ASP A 40 17.48 -1.79 16.17
C ASP A 40 17.67 -3.29 16.49
N PRO A 41 18.78 -3.64 17.20
CA PRO A 41 19.05 -5.05 17.51
C PRO A 41 17.97 -5.69 18.38
N ALA A 42 17.36 -4.96 19.32
CA ALA A 42 16.33 -5.51 20.19
C ALA A 42 15.04 -5.82 19.41
N LEU A 43 14.68 -4.99 18.46
CA LEU A 43 13.54 -5.26 17.55
C LEU A 43 13.84 -6.41 16.60
N HIS A 44 15.07 -6.51 16.10
CA HIS A 44 15.51 -7.64 15.27
C HIS A 44 15.41 -8.96 16.04
N ASP A 45 15.90 -8.99 17.28
CA ASP A 45 15.88 -10.20 18.11
C ASP A 45 14.48 -10.67 18.47
N ALA A 46 13.51 -9.74 18.55
CA ALA A 46 12.10 -10.01 18.80
C ALA A 46 11.34 -10.58 17.60
N LEU A 47 11.94 -10.61 16.40
CA LEU A 47 11.29 -11.19 15.21
C LEU A 47 11.12 -12.70 15.32
N PRO A 48 10.08 -13.29 14.68
CA PRO A 48 9.93 -14.74 14.56
C PRO A 48 11.19 -15.39 13.99
N ALA A 49 11.57 -16.56 14.52
CA ALA A 49 12.77 -17.29 14.09
C ALA A 49 12.81 -17.55 12.57
N ALA A 50 11.63 -17.85 11.97
CA ALA A 50 11.52 -18.07 10.52
C ALA A 50 11.86 -16.80 9.72
N ILE A 51 11.40 -15.63 10.18
CA ILE A 51 11.69 -14.33 9.54
C ILE A 51 13.17 -13.97 9.67
N LYS A 52 13.77 -14.16 10.86
CA LYS A 52 15.21 -13.96 11.07
C LYS A 52 16.05 -14.85 10.16
N LYS A 53 15.71 -16.14 10.08
CA LYS A 53 16.39 -17.10 9.21
C LYS A 53 16.29 -16.74 7.73
N ALA A 54 15.09 -16.31 7.27
CA ALA A 54 14.87 -15.88 5.88
C ALA A 54 15.46 -14.50 5.60
N SER A 55 15.70 -13.67 6.63
CA SER A 55 16.07 -12.26 6.55
C SER A 55 15.11 -11.45 5.64
N THR A 56 13.85 -11.87 5.57
CA THR A 56 12.87 -11.35 4.61
C THR A 56 11.45 -11.41 5.18
N VAL A 57 10.68 -10.35 4.98
CA VAL A 57 9.22 -10.28 5.13
C VAL A 57 8.62 -10.18 3.72
N ARG A 58 7.76 -11.13 3.36
CA ARG A 58 7.05 -11.14 2.07
C ARG A 58 5.85 -10.22 2.17
N VAL A 59 5.81 -9.17 1.35
CA VAL A 59 4.80 -8.12 1.41
C VAL A 59 3.94 -8.12 0.15
N ALA A 60 2.61 -8.21 0.31
CA ALA A 60 1.66 -8.02 -0.79
C ALA A 60 1.33 -6.53 -0.95
N THR A 61 1.19 -6.07 -2.21
CA THR A 61 0.77 -4.71 -2.55
C THR A 61 0.00 -4.70 -3.87
N ASP A 62 -1.05 -3.88 -4.01
CA ASP A 62 -1.81 -3.73 -5.26
C ASP A 62 -1.37 -2.47 -6.00
N VAL A 63 -0.44 -2.63 -6.92
CA VAL A 63 0.19 -1.54 -7.67
C VAL A 63 -0.28 -1.52 -9.13
N PRO A 64 -0.53 -0.31 -9.71
CA PRO A 64 -0.31 1.03 -9.13
C PRO A 64 -1.52 1.58 -8.35
N TYR A 65 -1.25 2.25 -7.24
CA TYR A 65 -2.22 3.06 -6.48
C TYR A 65 -1.51 4.30 -5.88
N PRO A 66 -1.20 5.32 -6.71
CA PRO A 66 -0.46 6.49 -6.27
C PRO A 66 -1.24 7.33 -5.25
N PRO A 67 -0.57 8.00 -4.28
CA PRO A 67 0.88 8.02 -4.04
C PRO A 67 1.40 6.89 -3.14
N PHE A 68 0.56 5.90 -2.80
CA PHE A 68 0.90 4.84 -1.85
C PHE A 68 1.89 3.83 -2.45
N GLU A 69 1.57 3.24 -3.59
CA GLU A 69 2.43 2.33 -4.34
C GLU A 69 2.38 2.63 -5.85
N MET A 70 3.55 2.78 -6.45
CA MET A 70 3.70 3.16 -7.85
C MET A 70 4.87 2.42 -8.48
N PHE A 71 4.86 2.34 -9.81
CA PHE A 71 6.08 2.03 -10.56
C PHE A 71 6.89 3.31 -10.78
N VAL A 72 8.22 3.22 -10.66
CA VAL A 72 9.13 4.35 -10.95
C VAL A 72 8.97 4.81 -12.40
N LYS A 73 8.70 3.87 -13.30
CA LYS A 73 8.40 4.12 -14.71
C LYS A 73 7.20 3.29 -15.13
N GLU A 74 6.36 3.87 -15.98
CA GLU A 74 5.28 3.12 -16.62
C GLU A 74 5.81 1.91 -17.36
N GLY A 75 5.19 0.74 -17.17
CA GLY A 75 5.64 -0.55 -17.71
C GLY A 75 6.89 -1.15 -17.04
N GLY A 76 7.45 -0.48 -16.03
CA GLY A 76 8.56 -0.99 -15.22
C GLY A 76 8.13 -1.94 -14.11
N THR A 77 9.12 -2.44 -13.37
CA THR A 77 8.90 -3.33 -12.21
C THR A 77 9.42 -2.72 -10.91
N GLU A 78 10.21 -1.65 -10.99
CA GLU A 78 10.77 -0.96 -9.83
C GLU A 78 9.67 -0.16 -9.13
N LEU A 79 9.54 -0.37 -7.81
CA LEU A 79 8.49 0.23 -6.99
C LEU A 79 8.98 1.50 -6.28
N THR A 80 8.06 2.41 -6.06
CA THR A 80 8.17 3.60 -5.23
C THR A 80 6.80 3.92 -4.64
N GLY A 81 6.71 4.88 -3.74
CA GLY A 81 5.47 5.28 -3.11
C GLY A 81 5.59 5.28 -1.59
N LEU A 82 4.60 5.88 -0.93
CA LEU A 82 4.56 6.00 0.53
C LEU A 82 4.68 4.63 1.22
N ASP A 83 3.87 3.67 0.79
CA ASP A 83 3.80 2.33 1.37
C ASP A 83 5.09 1.55 1.12
N TYR A 84 5.68 1.73 -0.07
CA TYR A 84 6.97 1.14 -0.38
C TYR A 84 8.08 1.71 0.50
N ASP A 85 8.22 3.05 0.58
CA ASP A 85 9.24 3.70 1.41
C ASP A 85 9.05 3.37 2.90
N LEU A 86 7.81 3.31 3.37
CA LEU A 86 7.50 2.89 4.75
C LEU A 86 7.96 1.45 5.01
N GLY A 87 7.68 0.53 4.08
CA GLY A 87 8.13 -0.86 4.17
C GLY A 87 9.65 -0.98 4.16
N GLN A 88 10.36 -0.19 3.32
CA GLN A 88 11.82 -0.15 3.32
C GLN A 88 12.38 0.41 4.65
N ALA A 89 11.75 1.44 5.23
CA ALA A 89 12.15 1.98 6.52
C ALA A 89 11.95 0.97 7.66
N LEU A 90 10.81 0.27 7.67
CA LEU A 90 10.53 -0.82 8.62
C LEU A 90 11.56 -1.96 8.48
N GLY A 91 11.85 -2.35 7.24
CA GLY A 91 12.85 -3.38 6.96
C GLY A 91 14.23 -3.00 7.49
N ALA A 92 14.69 -1.77 7.24
CA ALA A 92 15.95 -1.24 7.75
C ALA A 92 15.96 -1.20 9.29
N LYS A 93 14.88 -0.74 9.92
CA LYS A 93 14.75 -0.69 11.39
C LYS A 93 14.78 -2.08 12.02
N LEU A 94 14.13 -3.05 11.39
CA LEU A 94 14.06 -4.46 11.84
C LEU A 94 15.28 -5.31 11.41
N GLY A 95 16.16 -4.79 10.54
CA GLY A 95 17.31 -5.54 10.01
C GLY A 95 16.91 -6.73 9.13
N VAL A 96 15.79 -6.62 8.38
CA VAL A 96 15.30 -7.61 7.40
C VAL A 96 14.82 -6.90 6.14
N ARG A 97 14.70 -7.60 5.04
CA ARG A 97 14.18 -7.04 3.79
C ARG A 97 12.66 -7.16 3.74
N PHE A 98 11.97 -6.09 3.42
CA PHE A 98 10.56 -6.11 3.03
C PHE A 98 10.49 -6.25 1.51
N VAL A 99 10.13 -7.44 1.03
CA VAL A 99 10.08 -7.76 -0.41
C VAL A 99 8.65 -7.65 -0.89
N PHE A 100 8.38 -6.59 -1.64
CA PHE A 100 7.06 -6.30 -2.20
C PHE A 100 6.80 -7.13 -3.45
N THR A 101 5.61 -7.73 -3.50
CA THR A 101 5.13 -8.49 -4.65
C THR A 101 3.74 -8.00 -5.04
N PRO A 102 3.51 -7.64 -6.32
CA PRO A 102 2.19 -7.27 -6.80
C PRO A 102 1.15 -8.38 -6.56
N GLN A 103 0.03 -8.00 -5.97
CA GLN A 103 -1.10 -8.86 -5.69
C GLN A 103 -2.38 -8.06 -5.88
N LYS A 104 -3.37 -8.56 -6.64
CA LYS A 104 -4.67 -7.89 -6.77
C LYS A 104 -5.29 -7.65 -5.40
N PHE A 105 -5.91 -6.48 -5.21
CA PHE A 105 -6.42 -6.02 -3.92
C PHE A 105 -7.39 -7.01 -3.25
N ASP A 106 -8.33 -7.55 -4.01
CA ASP A 106 -9.31 -8.55 -3.54
C ASP A 106 -8.69 -9.87 -3.07
N GLY A 107 -7.50 -10.18 -3.57
CA GLY A 107 -6.72 -11.36 -3.21
C GLY A 107 -5.75 -11.18 -2.03
N ILE A 108 -5.52 -9.95 -1.52
CA ILE A 108 -4.51 -9.70 -0.48
C ILE A 108 -4.83 -10.42 0.83
N VAL A 109 -6.02 -10.20 1.39
CA VAL A 109 -6.42 -10.82 2.68
C VAL A 109 -6.47 -12.35 2.59
N PRO A 110 -7.09 -12.95 1.55
CA PRO A 110 -7.01 -14.40 1.33
C PRO A 110 -5.57 -14.95 1.23
N ALA A 111 -4.67 -14.23 0.56
CA ALA A 111 -3.28 -14.65 0.40
C ALA A 111 -2.49 -14.59 1.73
N LEU A 112 -2.77 -13.61 2.60
CA LEU A 112 -2.24 -13.55 3.98
C LEU A 112 -2.75 -14.73 4.82
N GLN A 113 -4.05 -15.05 4.75
CA GLN A 113 -4.62 -16.20 5.44
C GLN A 113 -3.99 -17.52 5.00
N ALA A 114 -3.73 -17.67 3.69
CA ALA A 114 -3.07 -18.84 3.13
C ALA A 114 -1.57 -18.92 3.46
N GLY A 115 -0.96 -17.85 4.04
CA GLY A 115 0.46 -17.80 4.36
C GLY A 115 1.36 -17.58 3.12
N LYS A 116 0.77 -17.12 2.00
CA LYS A 116 1.55 -16.75 0.81
C LYS A 116 2.40 -15.50 1.09
N PHE A 117 1.90 -14.59 1.89
CA PHE A 117 2.58 -13.39 2.37
C PHE A 117 2.58 -13.34 3.90
N ASP A 118 3.53 -12.61 4.45
CA ASP A 118 3.68 -12.39 5.89
C ASP A 118 2.97 -11.11 6.32
N ALA A 119 3.00 -10.10 5.45
CA ALA A 119 2.34 -8.80 5.62
C ALA A 119 1.80 -8.29 4.28
N ALA A 120 0.97 -7.24 4.35
CA ALA A 120 0.58 -6.43 3.19
C ALA A 120 0.60 -4.95 3.57
N ILE A 121 1.11 -4.12 2.66
CA ILE A 121 1.09 -2.66 2.75
C ILE A 121 0.57 -2.16 1.40
N SER A 122 -0.67 -1.62 1.37
CA SER A 122 -1.38 -1.27 0.14
C SER A 122 -2.60 -0.38 0.43
N ALA A 123 -2.40 0.71 1.17
CA ALA A 123 -3.45 1.62 1.61
C ALA A 123 -4.71 0.90 2.15
N ILE A 124 -4.51 -0.25 2.82
CA ILE A 124 -5.59 -1.13 3.25
C ILE A 124 -6.29 -0.53 4.46
N THR A 125 -7.57 -0.21 4.33
CA THR A 125 -8.36 0.24 5.48
C THR A 125 -8.46 -0.86 6.52
N ASP A 126 -8.11 -0.53 7.76
CA ASP A 126 -8.44 -1.33 8.93
C ASP A 126 -9.95 -1.28 9.16
N ASN A 127 -10.60 -2.44 9.17
CA ASN A 127 -12.02 -2.60 9.46
C ASN A 127 -12.30 -3.90 10.22
N LYS A 128 -13.40 -3.95 10.95
CA LYS A 128 -13.77 -5.07 11.82
C LYS A 128 -13.87 -6.41 11.09
N GLU A 129 -14.34 -6.42 9.84
CA GLU A 129 -14.44 -7.65 9.06
C GLU A 129 -13.05 -8.23 8.74
N ARG A 130 -12.11 -7.40 8.29
CA ARG A 130 -10.74 -7.83 8.00
C ARG A 130 -9.99 -8.24 9.26
N GLN A 131 -10.24 -7.56 10.40
CA GLN A 131 -9.67 -7.91 11.71
C GLN A 131 -10.02 -9.32 12.17
N GLN A 132 -11.08 -9.96 11.64
CA GLN A 132 -11.38 -11.36 11.95
C GLN A 132 -10.25 -12.30 11.48
N VAL A 133 -9.52 -11.93 10.44
CA VAL A 133 -8.62 -12.83 9.72
C VAL A 133 -7.17 -12.36 9.63
N VAL A 134 -6.90 -11.06 9.79
CA VAL A 134 -5.56 -10.46 9.88
C VAL A 134 -5.53 -9.46 11.02
N ASP A 135 -4.32 -9.09 11.47
CA ASP A 135 -4.13 -7.95 12.38
C ASP A 135 -3.65 -6.74 11.59
N PHE A 136 -4.00 -5.55 12.03
CA PHE A 136 -3.56 -4.28 11.45
C PHE A 136 -2.65 -3.52 12.39
N ILE A 137 -1.60 -2.93 11.84
CA ILE A 137 -0.79 -1.90 12.49
C ILE A 137 -1.01 -0.61 11.71
N ASP A 138 -1.71 0.35 12.34
CA ASP A 138 -2.20 1.55 11.67
C ASP A 138 -1.08 2.57 11.50
N TYR A 139 -0.91 3.07 10.27
CA TYR A 139 0.14 4.02 9.92
C TYR A 139 -0.40 5.32 9.35
N SER A 140 -1.65 5.36 8.89
CA SER A 140 -2.30 6.56 8.37
C SER A 140 -3.80 6.56 8.66
N GLN A 141 -4.44 7.71 8.49
CA GLN A 141 -5.89 7.84 8.59
C GLN A 141 -6.42 8.70 7.45
N SER A 142 -7.35 8.17 6.67
CA SER A 142 -7.98 8.91 5.58
C SER A 142 -9.39 8.41 5.29
N GLY A 143 -10.22 9.28 4.70
CA GLY A 143 -11.54 8.94 4.21
C GLY A 143 -11.56 8.68 2.71
N SER A 144 -12.74 8.39 2.19
CA SER A 144 -12.99 8.27 0.76
C SER A 144 -13.13 9.64 0.11
N GLY A 145 -12.56 9.81 -1.09
CA GLY A 145 -12.71 10.96 -1.96
C GLY A 145 -13.52 10.62 -3.20
N VAL A 146 -14.02 11.64 -3.86
CA VAL A 146 -14.73 11.54 -5.14
C VAL A 146 -13.89 12.25 -6.19
N LEU A 147 -13.48 11.52 -7.22
CA LEU A 147 -12.77 12.03 -8.39
C LEU A 147 -13.76 12.16 -9.54
N VAL A 148 -13.74 13.27 -10.23
CA VAL A 148 -14.60 13.57 -11.39
C VAL A 148 -13.75 14.01 -12.58
N ALA A 149 -14.33 14.06 -13.78
CA ALA A 149 -13.64 14.64 -14.94
C ALA A 149 -13.36 16.14 -14.70
N ASP A 150 -12.32 16.65 -15.36
CA ASP A 150 -11.92 18.06 -15.32
C ASP A 150 -13.11 18.98 -15.58
N GLY A 151 -13.23 20.05 -14.79
CA GLY A 151 -14.35 21.00 -14.83
C GLY A 151 -15.64 20.47 -14.20
N ASN A 152 -15.68 19.25 -13.67
CA ASN A 152 -16.83 18.65 -12.95
C ASN A 152 -18.15 18.88 -13.69
N PRO A 153 -18.33 18.32 -14.89
CA PRO A 153 -19.47 18.61 -15.76
C PRO A 153 -20.83 18.24 -15.14
N GLU A 154 -20.86 17.22 -14.27
CA GLU A 154 -22.07 16.78 -13.57
C GLU A 154 -22.33 17.55 -12.27
N LYS A 155 -21.49 18.52 -11.92
CA LYS A 155 -21.60 19.37 -10.72
C LYS A 155 -21.74 18.56 -9.41
N ILE A 156 -20.98 17.48 -9.31
CA ILE A 156 -20.93 16.64 -8.09
C ILE A 156 -20.23 17.43 -6.99
N ALA A 157 -20.91 17.73 -5.90
CA ALA A 157 -20.36 18.44 -4.75
C ALA A 157 -20.25 17.56 -3.48
N THR A 158 -21.13 16.55 -3.39
CA THR A 158 -21.23 15.65 -2.22
C THR A 158 -21.50 14.21 -2.66
N LEU A 159 -21.44 13.25 -1.71
CA LEU A 159 -21.88 11.86 -1.98
C LEU A 159 -23.35 11.75 -2.39
N ASP A 160 -24.22 12.67 -1.99
CA ASP A 160 -25.62 12.65 -2.34
C ASP A 160 -25.89 12.98 -3.82
N ASP A 161 -24.95 13.64 -4.47
CA ASP A 161 -25.03 13.95 -5.90
C ASP A 161 -24.67 12.74 -6.78
N LEU A 162 -24.12 11.69 -6.18
CA LEU A 162 -23.89 10.42 -6.86
C LEU A 162 -25.16 9.59 -7.04
N CYS A 163 -26.28 9.96 -6.37
CA CYS A 163 -27.54 9.26 -6.49
C CYS A 163 -28.08 9.32 -7.93
N GLY A 164 -28.38 8.16 -8.53
CA GLY A 164 -28.80 8.00 -9.92
C GLY A 164 -27.66 8.02 -10.93
N GLN A 165 -26.43 8.24 -10.50
CA GLN A 165 -25.25 8.34 -11.35
C GLN A 165 -24.50 7.00 -11.48
N LYS A 166 -23.75 6.84 -12.58
CA LYS A 166 -22.79 5.74 -12.77
C LYS A 166 -21.47 6.09 -12.11
N VAL A 167 -21.05 5.29 -11.14
CA VAL A 167 -19.87 5.55 -10.33
C VAL A 167 -18.93 4.35 -10.33
N ALA A 168 -17.65 4.58 -10.66
CA ALA A 168 -16.62 3.56 -10.63
C ALA A 168 -16.02 3.40 -9.23
N VAL A 169 -15.66 2.17 -8.88
CA VAL A 169 -14.98 1.85 -7.64
C VAL A 169 -14.19 0.54 -7.79
N GLN A 170 -13.07 0.42 -7.09
CA GLN A 170 -12.34 -0.85 -7.05
C GLN A 170 -13.07 -1.88 -6.18
N ALA A 171 -13.04 -3.14 -6.61
CA ALA A 171 -13.63 -4.27 -5.91
C ALA A 171 -13.00 -4.49 -4.52
N ALA A 172 -13.77 -5.05 -3.59
CA ALA A 172 -13.35 -5.42 -2.23
C ALA A 172 -12.86 -4.26 -1.34
N THR A 173 -13.10 -3.01 -1.73
CA THR A 173 -12.69 -1.81 -0.98
C THR A 173 -13.76 -1.34 0.01
N ASN A 174 -13.36 -0.53 1.00
CA ASN A 174 -14.29 0.19 1.87
C ASN A 174 -15.10 1.24 1.10
N GLN A 175 -14.57 1.78 0.01
CA GLN A 175 -15.26 2.68 -0.90
C GLN A 175 -16.47 1.99 -1.57
N LEU A 176 -16.32 0.73 -1.94
CA LEU A 176 -17.46 -0.06 -2.44
C LEU A 176 -18.53 -0.27 -1.35
N LYS A 177 -18.11 -0.54 -0.09
CA LYS A 177 -19.04 -0.64 1.03
C LYS A 177 -19.76 0.69 1.28
N LEU A 178 -19.03 1.81 1.24
CA LEU A 178 -19.59 3.16 1.35
C LEU A 178 -20.67 3.40 0.30
N LEU A 179 -20.39 3.15 -0.99
CA LEU A 179 -21.39 3.33 -2.07
C LEU A 179 -22.61 2.42 -1.89
N LYS A 180 -22.40 1.18 -1.44
CA LYS A 180 -23.52 0.25 -1.15
C LYS A 180 -24.36 0.73 0.04
N SER A 181 -23.78 1.28 1.08
CA SER A 181 -24.51 1.81 2.26
C SER A 181 -25.31 3.08 1.96
N ARG A 182 -24.97 3.82 0.88
CA ARG A 182 -25.69 5.03 0.48
C ARG A 182 -26.98 4.78 -0.30
N GLN A 183 -27.25 3.55 -0.75
CA GLN A 183 -28.38 3.24 -1.63
C GLN A 183 -29.75 3.62 -1.02
N SER A 184 -29.97 3.31 0.27
CA SER A 184 -31.20 3.68 0.98
C SER A 184 -31.36 5.20 1.07
N ALA A 185 -30.28 5.93 1.42
CA ALA A 185 -30.32 7.38 1.50
C ALA A 185 -30.68 8.05 0.17
N CYS A 186 -30.30 7.46 -0.97
CA CYS A 186 -30.72 7.93 -2.30
C CYS A 186 -32.24 7.72 -2.51
N THR A 187 -32.74 6.51 -2.23
CA THR A 187 -34.18 6.20 -2.42
C THR A 187 -35.09 6.95 -1.47
N ASP A 188 -34.67 7.16 -0.21
CA ASP A 188 -35.42 7.92 0.79
C ASP A 188 -35.57 9.41 0.41
N LYS A 189 -34.64 9.92 -0.42
CA LYS A 189 -34.70 11.26 -1.02
C LYS A 189 -35.44 11.30 -2.37
N GLY A 190 -36.05 10.19 -2.78
CA GLY A 190 -36.75 10.08 -4.09
C GLY A 190 -35.81 10.09 -5.29
N LYS A 191 -34.48 9.88 -5.07
CA LYS A 191 -33.47 9.79 -6.14
C LYS A 191 -33.25 8.34 -6.57
N GLY A 192 -32.73 8.13 -7.77
CA GLY A 192 -32.28 6.80 -8.24
C GLY A 192 -31.12 6.26 -7.39
N LYS A 193 -30.99 4.93 -7.32
CA LYS A 193 -29.82 4.30 -6.71
C LYS A 193 -28.56 4.65 -7.48
N ILE A 194 -27.43 4.68 -6.80
CA ILE A 194 -26.11 4.80 -7.44
C ILE A 194 -25.87 3.54 -8.30
N ASP A 195 -25.59 3.69 -9.59
CA ASP A 195 -25.19 2.61 -10.48
C ASP A 195 -23.69 2.33 -10.28
N VAL A 196 -23.37 1.41 -9.36
CA VAL A 196 -22.00 1.13 -8.93
C VAL A 196 -21.31 0.18 -9.92
N GLN A 197 -20.33 0.70 -10.65
CA GLN A 197 -19.47 -0.04 -11.57
C GLN A 197 -18.20 -0.49 -10.87
N THR A 198 -18.04 -1.79 -10.68
CA THR A 198 -16.90 -2.38 -9.93
C THR A 198 -15.79 -2.81 -10.88
N PHE A 199 -14.55 -2.48 -10.56
CA PHE A 199 -13.36 -2.83 -11.34
C PHE A 199 -12.36 -3.62 -10.49
N PRO A 200 -11.61 -4.56 -11.10
CA PRO A 200 -10.61 -5.33 -10.36
C PRO A 200 -9.39 -4.48 -9.93
N LYS A 201 -9.07 -3.41 -10.68
CA LYS A 201 -7.99 -2.47 -10.39
C LYS A 201 -8.52 -1.05 -10.32
N ASP A 202 -7.88 -0.23 -9.49
CA ASP A 202 -8.18 1.21 -9.40
C ASP A 202 -7.91 1.92 -10.73
N SER A 203 -6.81 1.57 -11.42
CA SER A 203 -6.49 2.12 -12.74
C SER A 203 -7.57 1.86 -13.81
N ASP A 204 -8.27 0.71 -13.74
CA ASP A 204 -9.35 0.41 -14.67
C ASP A 204 -10.59 1.29 -14.37
N ALA A 205 -10.86 1.53 -13.07
CA ALA A 205 -11.91 2.47 -12.64
C ALA A 205 -11.60 3.90 -13.10
N GLN A 206 -10.34 4.34 -12.97
CA GLN A 206 -9.87 5.63 -13.46
C GLN A 206 -10.02 5.77 -14.99
N LEU A 207 -9.69 4.70 -15.74
CA LEU A 207 -9.88 4.68 -17.20
C LEU A 207 -11.35 4.79 -17.59
N ALA A 208 -12.25 4.16 -16.82
CA ALA A 208 -13.70 4.29 -17.05
C ALA A 208 -14.18 5.72 -16.84
N LEU A 209 -13.68 6.44 -15.83
CA LEU A 209 -13.95 7.87 -15.62
C LEU A 209 -13.40 8.70 -16.78
N ARG A 210 -12.14 8.49 -17.17
CA ARG A 210 -11.49 9.21 -18.26
C ARG A 210 -12.23 9.07 -19.60
N SER A 211 -12.79 7.89 -19.86
CA SER A 211 -13.54 7.62 -21.09
C SER A 211 -15.02 8.07 -21.04
N GLY A 212 -15.47 8.68 -19.96
CA GLY A 212 -16.87 9.09 -19.79
C GLY A 212 -17.85 7.94 -19.61
N LYS A 213 -17.38 6.72 -19.34
CA LYS A 213 -18.25 5.57 -19.03
C LYS A 213 -18.98 5.73 -17.70
N VAL A 214 -18.36 6.44 -16.78
CA VAL A 214 -18.86 6.80 -15.45
C VAL A 214 -18.65 8.29 -15.22
N VAL A 215 -19.40 8.89 -14.33
CA VAL A 215 -19.30 10.33 -14.03
C VAL A 215 -18.34 10.62 -12.87
N ALA A 216 -18.08 9.63 -12.03
CA ALA A 216 -17.20 9.73 -10.88
C ALA A 216 -16.49 8.40 -10.58
N GLN A 217 -15.36 8.49 -9.89
CA GLN A 217 -14.69 7.37 -9.23
C GLN A 217 -14.59 7.65 -7.74
N VAL A 218 -14.83 6.64 -6.90
CA VAL A 218 -14.62 6.74 -5.44
C VAL A 218 -13.42 5.89 -5.03
N LEU A 219 -12.42 6.57 -4.43
CA LEU A 219 -11.17 5.98 -3.97
C LEU A 219 -10.74 6.66 -2.66
N THR A 220 -9.56 6.40 -2.09
CA THR A 220 -9.11 7.15 -0.91
C THR A 220 -8.88 8.62 -1.27
N LYS A 221 -9.24 9.55 -0.38
CA LYS A 221 -9.08 10.99 -0.66
C LYS A 221 -7.64 11.38 -1.02
N PRO A 222 -6.58 10.84 -0.37
CA PRO A 222 -5.20 11.14 -0.79
C PRO A 222 -4.88 10.67 -2.21
N ALA A 223 -5.35 9.49 -2.62
CA ALA A 223 -5.15 8.99 -3.98
C ALA A 223 -5.94 9.82 -5.01
N ALA A 224 -7.18 10.20 -4.69
CA ALA A 224 -7.98 11.09 -5.53
C ALA A 224 -7.28 12.44 -5.72
N GLY A 225 -6.79 13.06 -4.64
CA GLY A 225 -6.07 14.34 -4.68
C GLY A 225 -4.75 14.27 -5.45
N TRP A 226 -4.01 13.17 -5.29
CA TRP A 226 -2.80 12.94 -6.09
C TRP A 226 -3.13 12.82 -7.58
N THR A 227 -4.14 12.01 -7.92
CA THR A 227 -4.56 11.78 -9.31
C THR A 227 -5.05 13.07 -9.95
N ALA A 228 -5.90 13.86 -9.27
CA ALA A 228 -6.37 15.14 -9.75
C ALA A 228 -5.21 16.10 -10.04
N LYS A 229 -4.18 16.11 -9.18
CA LYS A 229 -3.02 17.00 -9.33
C LYS A 229 -2.04 16.56 -10.41
N THR A 230 -1.92 15.25 -10.68
CA THR A 230 -0.81 14.72 -11.51
C THR A 230 -1.24 14.21 -12.88
N ALA A 231 -2.46 13.69 -13.03
CA ALA A 231 -2.95 13.16 -14.30
C ALA A 231 -3.05 14.28 -15.35
N ASP A 232 -2.36 14.10 -16.49
CA ASP A 232 -2.24 15.12 -17.55
C ASP A 232 -1.85 16.50 -17.02
N ALA A 233 -0.89 16.53 -16.09
CA ALA A 233 -0.44 17.76 -15.43
C ALA A 233 -1.58 18.54 -14.72
N GLY A 234 -2.54 17.80 -14.12
CA GLY A 234 -3.67 18.36 -13.39
C GLY A 234 -4.85 18.84 -14.26
N LYS A 235 -4.96 18.30 -15.48
CA LYS A 235 -6.01 18.68 -16.45
C LYS A 235 -6.96 17.54 -16.83
N ALA A 236 -6.83 16.37 -16.16
CA ALA A 236 -7.67 15.24 -16.48
C ALA A 236 -8.87 15.09 -15.53
N PHE A 237 -8.68 15.46 -14.27
CA PHE A 237 -9.64 15.19 -13.22
C PHE A 237 -9.65 16.27 -12.15
N ASP A 238 -10.79 16.41 -11.47
CA ASP A 238 -10.95 17.22 -10.27
C ASP A 238 -11.28 16.34 -9.06
N LEU A 239 -10.71 16.72 -7.90
CA LEU A 239 -11.14 16.20 -6.61
C LEU A 239 -12.35 17.00 -6.14
N VAL A 240 -13.45 16.31 -5.81
CA VAL A 240 -14.60 16.96 -5.15
C VAL A 240 -14.22 17.30 -3.71
N GLU A 241 -14.24 18.59 -3.39
CA GLU A 241 -13.99 19.09 -2.04
C GLU A 241 -15.32 19.36 -1.33
N ASP A 242 -15.68 18.47 -0.40
CA ASP A 242 -16.83 18.66 0.48
C ASP A 242 -16.34 19.25 1.81
N PRO A 243 -16.75 20.49 2.16
CA PRO A 243 -16.37 21.10 3.43
C PRO A 243 -16.85 20.34 4.67
N ALA A 244 -17.92 19.53 4.54
CA ALA A 244 -18.42 18.69 5.63
C ALA A 244 -17.55 17.42 5.83
N ALA A 245 -16.68 17.08 4.87
CA ALA A 245 -15.81 15.92 4.91
C ALA A 245 -14.36 16.27 4.50
N PRO A 246 -13.67 17.18 5.21
CA PRO A 246 -12.35 17.66 4.81
C PRO A 246 -11.28 16.56 4.76
N GLY A 247 -11.41 15.50 5.60
CA GLY A 247 -10.55 14.31 5.58
C GLY A 247 -11.03 13.19 4.65
N GLY A 248 -12.13 13.42 3.93
CA GLY A 248 -12.86 12.40 3.14
C GLY A 248 -13.97 11.73 3.94
N TYR A 249 -14.83 11.00 3.23
CA TYR A 249 -15.99 10.33 3.83
C TYR A 249 -15.59 9.05 4.55
N ASN A 250 -16.21 8.77 5.70
CA ASN A 250 -15.95 7.58 6.52
C ASN A 250 -14.46 7.36 6.76
N ALA A 251 -13.78 8.40 7.29
CA ALA A 251 -12.36 8.33 7.60
C ALA A 251 -12.09 7.21 8.61
N SER A 252 -11.13 6.34 8.28
CA SER A 252 -10.74 5.17 9.06
C SER A 252 -9.22 5.00 8.98
N PRO A 253 -8.58 4.33 9.94
CA PRO A 253 -7.17 3.98 9.82
C PRO A 253 -6.90 3.12 8.59
N ASN A 254 -5.74 3.34 7.95
CA ASN A 254 -5.14 2.38 7.05
C ASN A 254 -3.97 1.71 7.78
N GLY A 255 -3.89 0.40 7.67
CA GLY A 255 -2.91 -0.37 8.42
C GLY A 255 -2.11 -1.33 7.56
N ILE A 256 -0.93 -1.67 8.07
CA ILE A 256 -0.14 -2.80 7.62
C ILE A 256 -0.87 -4.06 8.08
N ALA A 257 -1.41 -4.82 7.14
CA ALA A 257 -2.05 -6.09 7.46
C ALA A 257 -0.99 -7.17 7.69
N VAL A 258 -1.09 -7.88 8.83
CA VAL A 258 -0.14 -8.94 9.20
C VAL A 258 -0.90 -10.24 9.43
N SER A 259 -0.34 -11.35 8.95
CA SER A 259 -0.92 -12.67 9.18
C SER A 259 -1.04 -12.98 10.69
N LYS A 260 -2.21 -13.40 11.15
CA LYS A 260 -2.41 -13.83 12.56
C LYS A 260 -1.55 -15.03 12.96
N ARG A 261 -0.88 -15.68 12.01
CA ARG A 261 0.10 -16.75 12.28
C ARG A 261 1.46 -16.20 12.75
N LEU A 262 1.68 -14.87 12.66
CA LEU A 262 2.93 -14.20 12.96
C LEU A 262 2.69 -13.04 13.96
N PRO A 263 2.14 -13.28 15.15
CA PRO A 263 1.78 -12.23 16.11
C PRO A 263 3.02 -11.45 16.59
N GLU A 264 4.19 -12.11 16.68
CA GLU A 264 5.46 -11.46 17.05
C GLU A 264 5.91 -10.49 15.95
N LEU A 265 5.71 -10.83 14.66
CA LEU A 265 5.98 -9.93 13.54
C LEU A 265 5.12 -8.67 13.64
N GLY A 266 3.82 -8.81 13.91
CA GLY A 266 2.92 -7.69 14.14
C GLY A 266 3.40 -6.76 15.27
N THR A 267 3.83 -7.35 16.38
CA THR A 267 4.37 -6.60 17.52
C THR A 267 5.68 -5.88 17.18
N ALA A 268 6.58 -6.54 16.45
CA ALA A 268 7.84 -5.95 16.03
C ALA A 268 7.62 -4.79 15.02
N ILE A 269 6.72 -4.96 14.05
CA ILE A 269 6.34 -3.91 13.10
C ILE A 269 5.74 -2.71 13.84
N GLN A 270 4.84 -2.92 14.81
CA GLN A 270 4.23 -1.83 15.58
C GLN A 270 5.28 -1.01 16.33
N LYS A 271 6.21 -1.67 17.03
CA LYS A 271 7.28 -0.99 17.75
C LYS A 271 8.25 -0.27 16.81
N ALA A 272 8.57 -0.89 15.67
CA ALA A 272 9.43 -0.28 14.66
C ALA A 272 8.77 0.95 14.04
N LEU A 273 7.46 0.86 13.71
CA LEU A 273 6.69 1.99 13.20
C LEU A 273 6.64 3.14 14.20
N GLN A 274 6.39 2.87 15.50
CA GLN A 274 6.41 3.91 16.52
C GLN A 274 7.78 4.59 16.60
N ALA A 275 8.86 3.82 16.62
CA ALA A 275 10.21 4.39 16.63
C ALA A 275 10.51 5.28 15.40
N LEU A 276 10.00 4.90 14.21
CA LEU A 276 10.12 5.70 12.98
C LEU A 276 9.20 6.95 12.98
N ILE A 277 8.10 6.91 13.71
CA ILE A 277 7.26 8.09 13.96
C ILE A 277 8.02 9.06 14.89
N ASP A 278 8.54 8.55 16.01
CA ASP A 278 9.20 9.34 17.05
C ASP A 278 10.49 10.01 16.55
N ASP A 279 11.25 9.34 15.69
CA ASP A 279 12.48 9.88 15.09
C ASP A 279 12.25 10.77 13.85
N GLY A 280 11.00 10.95 13.44
CA GLY A 280 10.58 11.79 12.33
C GLY A 280 10.80 11.21 10.94
N THR A 281 11.21 9.94 10.82
CA THR A 281 11.36 9.25 9.53
C THR A 281 10.02 9.17 8.79
N VAL A 282 8.96 8.74 9.47
CA VAL A 282 7.60 8.67 8.90
C VAL A 282 7.17 10.03 8.38
N LYS A 283 7.38 11.11 9.15
CA LYS A 283 7.06 12.47 8.69
C LYS A 283 7.74 12.80 7.36
N LYS A 284 9.03 12.51 7.20
CA LYS A 284 9.77 12.78 5.95
C LYS A 284 9.23 11.97 4.78
N ILE A 285 8.80 10.72 5.01
CA ILE A 285 8.15 9.91 3.98
C ILE A 285 6.84 10.58 3.54
N TYR A 286 5.99 11.00 4.48
CA TYR A 286 4.71 11.64 4.15
C TYR A 286 4.90 12.98 3.44
N ASP A 287 5.87 13.79 3.88
CA ASP A 287 6.23 15.06 3.25
C ASP A 287 6.69 14.86 1.79
N LYS A 288 7.49 13.81 1.52
CA LYS A 288 7.95 13.46 0.16
C LYS A 288 6.79 13.26 -0.81
N TYR A 289 5.68 12.68 -0.34
CA TYR A 289 4.50 12.40 -1.16
C TYR A 289 3.38 13.44 -1.00
N GLY A 290 3.60 14.52 -0.23
CA GLY A 290 2.64 15.60 -0.05
C GLY A 290 1.36 15.20 0.67
N VAL A 291 1.41 14.18 1.53
CA VAL A 291 0.25 13.61 2.24
C VAL A 291 0.38 13.69 3.76
N ALA A 292 1.08 14.69 4.27
CA ALA A 292 1.31 14.87 5.71
C ALA A 292 0.01 14.92 6.54
N SER A 293 -1.12 15.30 5.94
CA SER A 293 -2.43 15.39 6.60
C SER A 293 -3.02 14.05 7.05
N ILE A 294 -2.53 12.93 6.50
CA ILE A 294 -3.02 11.60 6.89
C ILE A 294 -2.13 10.92 7.95
N ALA A 295 -1.05 11.58 8.38
CA ALA A 295 -0.11 11.02 9.34
C ALA A 295 -0.76 10.79 10.70
N VAL A 296 -0.46 9.63 11.30
CA VAL A 296 -0.83 9.32 12.69
C VAL A 296 0.33 9.66 13.64
N LYS A 297 0.01 9.93 14.90
CA LYS A 297 1.01 10.22 15.94
C LYS A 297 1.44 8.97 16.70
N GLU A 298 0.66 7.91 16.59
CA GLU A 298 0.85 6.66 17.31
C GLU A 298 0.55 5.47 16.40
N ALA A 299 1.39 4.45 16.48
CA ALA A 299 1.20 3.17 15.79
C ALA A 299 0.19 2.32 16.57
N THR A 300 -1.10 2.49 16.29
CA THR A 300 -2.16 1.70 16.91
C THR A 300 -2.27 0.30 16.28
N ARG A 301 -2.99 -0.60 16.95
CA ARG A 301 -3.27 -1.93 16.44
C ARG A 301 -4.76 -2.20 16.46
N ASN A 302 -5.33 -2.61 15.32
CA ASN A 302 -6.74 -2.96 15.16
C ASN A 302 -7.68 -1.84 15.66
N ALA A 303 -7.41 -0.58 15.32
CA ALA A 303 -8.14 0.59 15.78
C ALA A 303 -9.29 1.02 14.85
N ALA A 304 -9.86 0.08 14.09
CA ALA A 304 -11.02 0.32 13.25
C ALA A 304 -12.17 0.98 14.02
N VAL A 305 -12.84 1.95 13.38
CA VAL A 305 -13.95 2.75 13.96
C VAL A 305 -15.34 2.30 13.49
N ASP A 306 -15.45 1.27 12.64
CA ASP A 306 -16.68 0.70 12.06
C ASP A 306 -17.21 -0.54 12.82
#